data_757c2bbf793193987a9e013ec0df12dd
#
_entry.id   757c2bbf793193987a9e013ec0df12dd
#
_cell.length_a   1.000
_cell.length_b   1.000
_cell.length_c   1.000
_cell.angle_alpha   90.00
_cell.angle_beta   90.00
_cell.angle_gamma   90.00
#
_symmetry.space_group_name_H-M   'P 1'
#
loop_
_entity.id
_entity.type
_entity.pdbx_description
1 polymer ?
#
loop_
_entity_poly.entity_id
_entity_poly.type
_entity_poly.pdbx_seq_one_letter_code
_entity_poly.pdbx_strand_id
1 'polypeptide(L)'
;MDEMKNDIDYLISSGSYWTNSPPYQTNINIFSLPKDYWINLKMSFIWSCFAYMQQEKQIKSVKSWAYRTNKATQEDRNTYWHQHTRENNLVLSGVYYLDVPGPLKETAGTEFAPDGPEAEGLIQAPAKIGNWIIFPGKSWHRPGELHSSEDRYIVAADMEI
;
A
#
# COMPACT_ATOMS: atom_id res chain seq x y z
N MET A 1 -7.59 -13.80 5.74
CA MET A 1 -7.72 -12.47 5.13
C MET A 1 -8.95 -11.71 5.62
N ASP A 2 -10.04 -12.38 5.90
CA ASP A 2 -11.26 -11.72 6.44
C ASP A 2 -11.04 -11.04 7.78
N GLU A 3 -10.26 -11.63 8.67
CA GLU A 3 -9.88 -11.00 9.95
C GLU A 3 -9.12 -9.69 9.75
N MET A 4 -8.23 -9.62 8.77
CA MET A 4 -7.50 -8.39 8.43
C MET A 4 -8.44 -7.31 7.89
N LYS A 5 -9.39 -7.67 7.04
CA LYS A 5 -10.41 -6.73 6.52
C LYS A 5 -11.28 -6.20 7.66
N ASN A 6 -11.73 -7.07 8.55
CA ASN A 6 -12.52 -6.70 9.72
C ASN A 6 -11.77 -5.72 10.63
N ASP A 7 -10.46 -5.90 10.83
CA ASP A 7 -9.64 -4.95 11.58
C ASP A 7 -9.56 -3.60 10.87
N ILE A 8 -9.35 -3.59 9.57
CA ILE A 8 -9.29 -2.37 8.76
C ILE A 8 -10.63 -1.61 8.85
N ASP A 9 -11.75 -2.32 8.70
CA ASP A 9 -13.10 -1.75 8.80
C ASP A 9 -13.36 -1.16 10.19
N TYR A 10 -12.96 -1.88 11.23
CA TYR A 10 -13.08 -1.39 12.60
C TYR A 10 -12.25 -0.11 12.83
N LEU A 11 -10.99 -0.11 12.40
CA LEU A 11 -10.09 1.05 12.56
C LEU A 11 -10.60 2.27 11.81
N ILE A 12 -11.13 2.10 10.60
CA ILE A 12 -11.70 3.18 9.81
C ILE A 12 -13.00 3.69 10.45
N SER A 13 -13.90 2.78 10.84
CA SER A 13 -15.21 3.16 11.42
C SER A 13 -15.11 3.77 12.83
N SER A 14 -14.09 3.40 13.59
CA SER A 14 -13.84 3.98 14.93
C SER A 14 -13.25 5.39 14.90
N GLY A 15 -13.05 5.97 13.71
CA GLY A 15 -12.43 7.28 13.56
C GLY A 15 -10.92 7.27 13.77
N SER A 16 -10.31 6.09 13.74
CA SER A 16 -8.84 5.91 13.77
C SER A 16 -8.24 6.26 12.42
N TYR A 17 -8.48 7.47 11.96
CA TYR A 17 -7.90 8.07 10.76
C TYR A 17 -7.27 9.43 11.08
N TRP A 18 -6.24 9.79 10.35
CA TRP A 18 -5.60 11.10 10.52
C TRP A 18 -6.59 12.21 10.21
N THR A 19 -6.57 13.29 10.98
CA THR A 19 -7.43 14.46 10.74
C THR A 19 -7.30 15.04 9.32
N ASN A 20 -6.18 14.78 8.64
CA ASN A 20 -5.90 15.20 7.26
C ASN A 20 -5.78 14.01 6.29
N SER A 21 -6.06 12.80 6.74
CA SER A 21 -6.09 11.61 5.90
C SER A 21 -7.50 11.33 5.43
N PRO A 22 -7.63 10.72 4.28
CA PRO A 22 -8.92 10.30 3.79
C PRO A 22 -9.60 9.33 4.75
N PRO A 23 -10.93 9.37 4.87
CA PRO A 23 -11.70 8.54 5.81
C PRO A 23 -11.68 7.03 5.52
N TYR A 24 -10.85 6.59 4.61
CA TYR A 24 -10.66 5.21 4.17
C TYR A 24 -9.22 4.70 4.35
N GLN A 25 -8.38 5.46 5.07
CA GLN A 25 -7.01 5.08 5.45
C GLN A 25 -6.91 4.92 6.96
N THR A 26 -6.24 3.88 7.44
CA THR A 26 -5.92 3.75 8.86
C THR A 26 -4.82 4.73 9.26
N ASN A 27 -4.86 5.24 10.48
CA ASN A 27 -3.88 6.22 11.01
C ASN A 27 -2.84 5.60 11.94
N ILE A 28 -2.89 4.31 12.16
CA ILE A 28 -1.95 3.60 13.02
C ILE A 28 -1.01 2.73 12.19
N ASN A 29 0.16 2.43 12.74
CA ASN A 29 1.02 1.39 12.19
C ASN A 29 0.36 0.03 12.43
N ILE A 30 -0.32 -0.53 11.43
CA ILE A 30 -1.06 -1.79 11.58
C ILE A 30 -0.17 -2.98 11.90
N PHE A 31 1.13 -2.92 11.55
CA PHE A 31 2.11 -3.94 11.96
C PHE A 31 2.45 -3.92 13.45
N SER A 32 1.99 -2.92 14.20
CA SER A 32 2.12 -2.87 15.66
C SER A 32 0.95 -3.56 16.38
N LEU A 33 -0.09 -3.97 15.66
CA LEU A 33 -1.20 -4.71 16.25
C LEU A 33 -0.72 -6.10 16.70
N PRO A 34 -1.04 -6.52 17.93
CA PRO A 34 -0.53 -7.76 18.51
C PRO A 34 -1.36 -8.98 18.04
N LYS A 35 -1.39 -9.21 16.73
CA LYS A 35 -2.09 -10.32 16.10
C LYS A 35 -1.15 -11.05 15.15
N ASP A 36 -1.12 -12.36 15.21
CA ASP A 36 -0.18 -13.20 14.46
C ASP A 36 -0.20 -12.93 12.95
N TYR A 37 -1.36 -12.71 12.38
CA TYR A 37 -1.46 -12.43 10.95
C TYR A 37 -0.85 -11.08 10.54
N TRP A 38 -0.89 -10.04 11.40
CA TRP A 38 -0.20 -8.77 11.15
C TRP A 38 1.31 -8.90 11.32
N ILE A 39 1.75 -9.68 12.32
CA ILE A 39 3.17 -10.01 12.54
C ILE A 39 3.70 -10.78 11.32
N ASN A 40 2.97 -11.80 10.85
CA ASN A 40 3.35 -12.59 9.68
C ASN A 40 3.39 -11.73 8.40
N LEU A 41 2.44 -10.83 8.21
CA LEU A 41 2.44 -9.92 7.06
C LEU A 41 3.63 -8.97 7.10
N LYS A 42 3.97 -8.41 8.27
CA LYS A 42 5.18 -7.61 8.48
C LYS A 42 6.44 -8.38 8.09
N MET A 43 6.56 -9.63 8.56
CA MET A 43 7.72 -10.46 8.25
C MET A 43 7.79 -10.76 6.75
N SER A 44 6.67 -11.08 6.11
CA SER A 44 6.63 -11.30 4.66
C SER A 44 7.07 -10.06 3.87
N PHE A 45 6.69 -8.85 4.33
CA PHE A 45 7.13 -7.58 3.74
C PHE A 45 8.66 -7.43 3.85
N ILE A 46 9.22 -7.61 5.04
CA ILE A 46 10.68 -7.50 5.28
C ILE A 46 11.44 -8.47 4.39
N TRP A 47 11.03 -9.74 4.34
CA TRP A 47 11.65 -10.74 3.49
C TRP A 47 11.54 -10.41 1.99
N SER A 48 10.41 -9.87 1.56
CA SER A 48 10.22 -9.41 0.17
C SER A 48 11.15 -8.25 -0.17
N CYS A 49 11.38 -7.32 0.77
CA CYS A 49 12.34 -6.22 0.60
C CYS A 49 13.79 -6.75 0.51
N PHE A 50 14.18 -7.71 1.35
CA PHE A 50 15.51 -8.31 1.29
C PHE A 50 15.72 -9.10 0.00
N ALA A 51 14.71 -9.84 -0.46
CA ALA A 51 14.74 -10.52 -1.75
C ALA A 51 14.89 -9.53 -2.92
N TYR A 52 14.17 -8.40 -2.88
CA TYR A 52 14.32 -7.33 -3.87
C TYR A 52 15.72 -6.76 -3.92
N MET A 53 16.34 -6.53 -2.76
CA MET A 53 17.70 -6.00 -2.65
C MET A 53 18.79 -7.05 -2.87
N GLN A 54 18.45 -8.33 -2.85
CA GLN A 54 19.40 -9.47 -2.85
C GLN A 54 20.40 -9.43 -1.68
N GLN A 55 20.03 -8.78 -0.57
CA GLN A 55 20.86 -8.65 0.63
C GLN A 55 20.01 -8.27 1.85
N GLU A 56 20.44 -8.70 3.02
CA GLU A 56 19.92 -8.20 4.29
C GLU A 56 20.62 -6.90 4.67
N LYS A 57 19.86 -6.00 5.29
CA LYS A 57 20.33 -4.70 5.79
C LYS A 57 19.81 -4.45 7.20
N GLN A 58 20.49 -3.56 7.91
CA GLN A 58 19.97 -3.07 9.16
C GLN A 58 18.74 -2.22 8.93
N ILE A 59 17.63 -2.62 9.53
CA ILE A 59 16.36 -1.92 9.44
C ILE A 59 16.31 -0.82 10.50
N LYS A 60 16.06 0.41 10.10
CA LYS A 60 15.81 1.54 11.01
C LYS A 60 14.37 1.60 11.45
N SER A 61 13.44 1.49 10.51
CA SER A 61 12.01 1.52 10.82
C SER A 61 11.18 0.74 9.80
N VAL A 62 10.02 0.26 10.24
CA VAL A 62 8.97 -0.28 9.37
C VAL A 62 7.65 0.38 9.78
N LYS A 63 6.99 1.00 8.82
CA LYS A 63 5.68 1.63 8.99
C LYS A 63 4.68 1.00 8.03
N SER A 64 3.42 0.95 8.43
CA SER A 64 2.37 0.42 7.58
C SER A 64 1.04 1.08 7.87
N TRP A 65 0.21 1.14 6.86
CA TRP A 65 -1.17 1.61 6.92
C TRP A 65 -2.01 0.82 5.92
N ALA A 66 -3.31 0.86 6.08
CA ALA A 66 -4.21 0.17 5.18
C ALA A 66 -5.23 1.12 4.57
N TYR A 67 -5.74 0.74 3.41
CA TYR A 67 -6.80 1.44 2.72
C TYR A 67 -7.97 0.50 2.44
N ARG A 68 -9.19 1.06 2.57
CA ARG A 68 -10.41 0.51 2.01
C ARG A 68 -10.97 1.54 1.02
N THR A 69 -10.92 1.23 -0.26
CA THR A 69 -11.30 2.15 -1.33
C THR A 69 -12.23 1.51 -2.35
N ASN A 70 -13.17 2.27 -2.88
CA ASN A 70 -13.99 1.91 -4.02
C ASN A 70 -14.05 3.07 -5.02
N LYS A 71 -14.81 2.92 -6.12
CA LYS A 71 -14.93 3.95 -7.14
C LYS A 71 -15.30 5.32 -6.55
N ALA A 72 -16.33 5.40 -5.70
CA ALA A 72 -16.78 6.67 -5.13
C ALA A 72 -15.71 7.34 -4.26
N THR A 73 -15.02 6.57 -3.39
CA THR A 73 -13.95 7.11 -2.55
C THR A 73 -12.71 7.49 -3.34
N GLN A 74 -12.54 6.96 -4.55
CA GLN A 74 -11.42 7.27 -5.42
C GLN A 74 -11.69 8.48 -6.33
N GLU A 75 -12.95 8.71 -6.73
CA GLU A 75 -13.36 9.91 -7.49
C GLU A 75 -13.20 11.20 -6.68
N ASP A 76 -13.46 11.16 -5.37
CA ASP A 76 -13.21 12.27 -4.45
C ASP A 76 -11.72 12.53 -4.19
N ARG A 77 -10.87 11.68 -4.73
CA ARG A 77 -9.43 11.77 -4.64
C ARG A 77 -8.84 12.03 -6.00
N ASN A 78 -8.25 13.14 -6.14
CA ASN A 78 -7.12 13.23 -7.03
C ASN A 78 -6.10 12.18 -6.57
N THR A 79 -5.97 11.11 -7.32
CA THR A 79 -4.93 10.09 -7.12
C THR A 79 -3.60 10.72 -7.49
N TYR A 80 -3.05 11.51 -6.55
CA TYR A 80 -1.81 12.23 -6.79
C TYR A 80 -0.64 11.27 -6.91
N TRP A 81 0.18 11.51 -7.88
CA TRP A 81 1.50 10.96 -7.94
C TRP A 81 2.29 11.36 -6.70
N HIS A 82 2.93 10.42 -6.04
CA HIS A 82 3.72 10.67 -4.84
C HIS A 82 4.93 9.74 -4.74
N GLN A 83 5.82 10.07 -3.83
CA GLN A 83 7.03 9.34 -3.50
C GLN A 83 7.15 9.23 -1.99
N HIS A 84 7.82 8.17 -1.52
CA HIS A 84 8.19 8.00 -0.11
C HIS A 84 9.69 8.20 0.02
N THR A 85 10.11 9.41 0.33
CA THR A 85 11.52 9.74 0.50
C THR A 85 11.82 10.12 1.95
N ARG A 86 13.01 9.78 2.41
CA ARG A 86 13.57 10.22 3.69
C ARG A 86 14.97 10.75 3.43
N GLU A 87 15.28 11.89 4.02
CA GLU A 87 16.62 12.48 3.94
C GLU A 87 17.68 11.44 4.36
N ASN A 88 18.64 11.19 3.46
CA ASN A 88 19.78 10.30 3.69
C ASN A 88 19.50 8.81 3.95
N ASN A 89 18.27 8.34 3.77
CA ASN A 89 17.91 6.94 3.97
C ASN A 89 17.31 6.32 2.72
N LEU A 90 17.67 5.05 2.49
CA LEU A 90 16.98 4.25 1.49
C LEU A 90 15.63 3.80 2.06
N VAL A 91 14.56 4.10 1.32
CA VAL A 91 13.22 3.62 1.62
C VAL A 91 12.82 2.61 0.55
N LEU A 92 12.37 1.43 0.99
CA LEU A 92 11.63 0.49 0.15
C LEU A 92 10.17 0.54 0.55
N SER A 93 9.32 0.70 -0.45
CA SER A 93 7.87 0.72 -0.29
C SER A 93 7.26 -0.57 -0.83
N GLY A 94 6.11 -0.94 -0.29
CA GLY A 94 5.35 -2.07 -0.77
C GLY A 94 3.86 -1.87 -0.67
N VAL A 95 3.14 -2.51 -1.59
CA VAL A 95 1.67 -2.60 -1.59
C VAL A 95 1.27 -4.07 -1.62
N TYR A 96 0.49 -4.48 -0.62
CA TYR A 96 -0.09 -5.82 -0.51
C TYR A 96 -1.58 -5.76 -0.79
N TYR A 97 -2.06 -6.60 -1.68
CA TYR A 97 -3.47 -6.67 -2.03
C TYR A 97 -4.15 -7.75 -1.19
N LEU A 98 -4.98 -7.32 -0.23
CA LEU A 98 -5.81 -8.23 0.58
C LEU A 98 -7.03 -8.69 -0.20
N ASP A 99 -7.70 -7.74 -0.87
CA ASP A 99 -8.89 -8.01 -1.66
C ASP A 99 -9.02 -7.00 -2.79
N VAL A 100 -9.41 -7.48 -3.95
CA VAL A 100 -9.60 -6.66 -5.16
C VAL A 100 -10.87 -7.11 -5.83
N PRO A 101 -11.86 -6.22 -6.03
CA PRO A 101 -13.15 -6.58 -6.58
C PRO A 101 -13.06 -7.05 -8.05
N GLY A 102 -13.80 -8.11 -8.33
CA GLY A 102 -14.21 -8.56 -9.65
C GLY A 102 -13.12 -8.77 -10.71
N PRO A 103 -13.46 -8.56 -12.00
CA PRO A 103 -12.53 -8.74 -13.11
C PRO A 103 -11.48 -7.61 -13.22
N LEU A 104 -11.47 -6.64 -12.31
CA LEU A 104 -10.64 -5.44 -12.33
C LEU A 104 -9.22 -5.65 -11.78
N LYS A 105 -8.80 -6.88 -11.54
CA LYS A 105 -7.49 -7.20 -10.96
C LYS A 105 -6.31 -6.59 -11.74
N GLU A 106 -6.46 -6.41 -13.05
CA GLU A 106 -5.40 -5.86 -13.89
C GLU A 106 -5.35 -4.33 -13.82
N THR A 107 -6.50 -3.66 -13.70
CA THR A 107 -6.60 -2.20 -13.69
C THR A 107 -6.52 -1.58 -12.29
N ALA A 108 -6.87 -2.34 -11.26
CA ALA A 108 -6.89 -1.89 -9.86
C ALA A 108 -5.52 -1.99 -9.15
N GLY A 109 -4.43 -2.14 -9.89
CA GLY A 109 -3.08 -2.29 -9.37
C GLY A 109 -2.42 -0.97 -8.95
N THR A 110 -1.08 -0.96 -8.97
CA THR A 110 -0.28 0.24 -8.73
C THR A 110 0.29 0.74 -10.05
N GLU A 111 0.14 2.02 -10.32
CA GLU A 111 0.74 2.69 -11.46
C GLU A 111 2.05 3.37 -11.08
N PHE A 112 3.02 3.30 -11.99
CA PHE A 112 4.34 3.91 -11.85
C PHE A 112 4.63 4.83 -13.03
N ALA A 113 5.29 5.96 -12.74
CA ALA A 113 5.82 6.89 -13.72
C ALA A 113 7.35 6.98 -13.58
N PRO A 114 8.11 6.09 -14.25
CA PRO A 114 9.57 6.02 -14.08
C PRO A 114 10.29 7.33 -14.39
N ASP A 115 9.84 8.03 -15.41
CA ASP A 115 10.40 9.30 -15.88
C ASP A 115 9.68 10.53 -15.34
N GLY A 116 8.77 10.34 -14.38
CA GLY A 116 7.98 11.37 -13.73
C GLY A 116 6.52 11.45 -14.22
N PRO A 117 5.65 12.12 -13.45
CA PRO A 117 4.20 12.17 -13.68
C PRO A 117 3.78 12.77 -15.02
N GLU A 118 4.59 13.66 -15.57
CA GLU A 118 4.33 14.38 -16.83
C GLU A 118 4.87 13.63 -18.05
N ALA A 119 5.64 12.56 -17.86
CA ALA A 119 6.24 11.80 -18.94
C ALA A 119 5.27 10.74 -19.50
N GLU A 120 5.50 10.34 -20.75
CA GLU A 120 4.85 9.17 -21.33
C GLU A 120 5.47 7.89 -20.79
N GLY A 121 4.74 6.78 -20.85
CA GLY A 121 5.29 5.46 -20.50
C GLY A 121 4.96 5.00 -19.08
N LEU A 122 3.68 5.08 -18.69
CA LEU A 122 3.19 4.52 -17.45
C LEU A 122 3.36 3.00 -17.41
N ILE A 123 3.83 2.49 -16.28
CA ILE A 123 3.89 1.06 -16.00
C ILE A 123 2.78 0.74 -14.99
N GLN A 124 1.93 -0.21 -15.33
CA GLN A 124 0.91 -0.71 -14.42
C GLN A 124 1.32 -2.09 -13.88
N ALA A 125 1.51 -2.17 -12.57
CA ALA A 125 1.67 -3.44 -11.89
C ALA A 125 0.30 -3.99 -11.51
N PRO A 126 -0.06 -5.22 -11.94
CA PRO A 126 -1.37 -5.77 -11.68
C PRO A 126 -1.59 -6.07 -10.19
N ALA A 127 -2.81 -5.86 -9.71
CA ALA A 127 -3.21 -6.27 -8.37
C ALA A 127 -3.33 -7.79 -8.28
N LYS A 128 -2.43 -8.41 -7.53
CA LYS A 128 -2.47 -9.86 -7.24
C LYS A 128 -2.76 -10.06 -5.76
N ILE A 129 -3.93 -10.60 -5.44
CA ILE A 129 -4.32 -10.90 -4.05
C ILE A 129 -3.28 -11.84 -3.42
N GLY A 130 -2.87 -11.51 -2.20
CA GLY A 130 -1.89 -12.29 -1.44
C GLY A 130 -0.43 -12.01 -1.81
N ASN A 131 -0.15 -10.97 -2.61
CA ASN A 131 1.22 -10.65 -3.06
C ASN A 131 1.60 -9.22 -2.73
N TRP A 132 2.89 -9.01 -2.46
CA TRP A 132 3.52 -7.71 -2.38
C TRP A 132 4.00 -7.23 -3.76
N ILE A 133 3.81 -5.97 -4.04
CA ILE A 133 4.59 -5.22 -5.03
C ILE A 133 5.62 -4.43 -4.25
N ILE A 134 6.92 -4.67 -4.48
CA ILE A 134 8.02 -3.98 -3.80
C ILE A 134 8.73 -3.05 -4.80
N PHE A 135 9.00 -1.82 -4.37
CA PHE A 135 9.66 -0.81 -5.19
C PHE A 135 10.45 0.21 -4.34
N PRO A 136 11.41 0.92 -4.93
CA PRO A 136 12.08 2.02 -4.25
C PRO A 136 11.10 3.12 -3.88
N GLY A 137 11.14 3.63 -2.65
CA GLY A 137 10.23 4.68 -2.18
C GLY A 137 10.28 5.96 -3.02
N LYS A 138 11.41 6.22 -3.69
CA LYS A 138 11.58 7.34 -4.63
C LYS A 138 10.87 7.16 -5.98
N SER A 139 10.27 6.01 -6.24
CA SER A 139 9.49 5.80 -7.47
C SER A 139 8.21 6.60 -7.42
N TRP A 140 7.93 7.39 -8.46
CA TRP A 140 6.64 8.02 -8.63
C TRP A 140 5.56 6.95 -8.82
N HIS A 141 4.57 6.93 -7.95
CA HIS A 141 3.51 5.95 -8.00
C HIS A 141 2.18 6.51 -7.50
N ARG A 142 1.12 5.81 -7.89
CA ARG A 142 -0.24 6.06 -7.41
C ARG A 142 -1.07 4.78 -7.47
N PRO A 143 -2.21 4.69 -6.75
CA PRO A 143 -3.15 3.59 -6.93
C PRO A 143 -3.76 3.65 -8.33
N GLY A 144 -3.83 2.50 -9.00
CA GLY A 144 -4.53 2.35 -10.27
C GLY A 144 -6.04 2.60 -10.10
N GLU A 145 -6.67 3.03 -11.16
CA GLU A 145 -8.08 3.40 -11.18
C GLU A 145 -8.98 2.21 -10.84
N LEU A 146 -9.98 2.46 -10.00
CA LEU A 146 -10.94 1.47 -9.56
C LEU A 146 -12.34 1.82 -10.07
N HIS A 147 -12.91 0.96 -10.91
CA HIS A 147 -14.21 1.17 -11.53
C HIS A 147 -15.37 0.45 -10.81
N SER A 148 -15.08 -0.27 -9.73
CA SER A 148 -16.07 -1.02 -8.96
C SER A 148 -16.63 -0.21 -7.79
N SER A 149 -17.92 -0.40 -7.50
CA SER A 149 -18.53 0.06 -6.24
C SER A 149 -18.16 -0.82 -5.04
N GLU A 150 -17.60 -2.01 -5.28
CA GLU A 150 -17.11 -2.89 -4.21
C GLU A 150 -15.76 -2.41 -3.69
N ASP A 151 -15.48 -2.66 -2.42
CA ASP A 151 -14.27 -2.20 -1.77
C ASP A 151 -13.03 -3.02 -2.16
N ARG A 152 -11.95 -2.32 -2.42
CA ARG A 152 -10.59 -2.86 -2.51
C ARG A 152 -9.89 -2.64 -1.17
N TYR A 153 -9.26 -3.68 -0.64
CA TYR A 153 -8.46 -3.63 0.58
C TYR A 153 -6.99 -3.83 0.26
N ILE A 154 -6.16 -2.88 0.66
CA ILE A 154 -4.71 -2.97 0.51
C ILE A 154 -4.01 -2.60 1.82
N VAL A 155 -2.80 -3.11 1.98
CA VAL A 155 -1.84 -2.69 3.01
C VAL A 155 -0.65 -2.08 2.30
N ALA A 156 -0.33 -0.84 2.65
CA ALA A 156 0.90 -0.19 2.24
C ALA A 156 1.93 -0.22 3.37
N ALA A 157 3.19 -0.34 3.03
CA ALA A 157 4.27 -0.34 4.01
C ALA A 157 5.55 0.29 3.46
N ASP A 158 6.31 0.92 4.36
CA ASP A 158 7.64 1.46 4.12
C ASP A 158 8.64 0.81 5.06
N MET A 159 9.80 0.42 4.52
CA MET A 159 10.98 -0.01 5.27
C MET A 159 12.10 0.98 5.02
N GLU A 160 12.60 1.58 6.08
CA GLU A 160 13.75 2.50 6.08
C GLU A 160 15.02 1.75 6.51
N ILE A 161 16.09 1.94 5.74
CA ILE A 161 17.38 1.26 5.90
C ILE A 161 18.49 2.28 6.15
#